data_919b9e735896d41872e54bac81aebb5f
#
_entry.id   919b9e735896d41872e54bac81aebb5f
#
_cell.length_a   1.000
_cell.length_b   1.000
_cell.length_c   1.000
_cell.angle_alpha   90.00
_cell.angle_beta   90.00
_cell.angle_gamma   90.00
#
_symmetry.space_group_name_H-M   'P 1'
#
loop_
_entity.id
_entity.type
_entity.pdbx_description
1 polymer ?
#
loop_
_entity_poly.entity_id
_entity_poly.type
_entity_poly.pdbx_seq_one_letter_code
_entity_poly.pdbx_strand_id
1 'polypeptide(L)'
;AKNAPDSPQLQMLTIRHLLMMSTGQGSEPFHQENAWEDAISAFLREPFADAPGETFRYNTGATYMLSAALKQRGIDLEEYLRDKLLTPMGITGTRWIRDPNGICTGGFGFSLHPEDIAKLGILLMQSGRWNGQQLVPEWYVREATRRQIGNGDDPNSDWAQGYGYQIWQCRHGAFRAAGMYGQLCVVHPATDTILVTNCLTQNMGGVLNAYYDEVLMKYESDAVADEPEVTEQLRQKTANLRYERDLPEDDGSPIPPEYLNLDAPNVWMRLTLDGDMLTMRNT
;
A
#
# COMPACT_ATOMS: atom_id res chain seq x y z
N ALA A 1 -11.96 14.72 -19.67
CA ALA A 1 -11.31 16.00 -19.43
C ALA A 1 -11.42 16.85 -20.70
N LYS A 2 -11.98 18.06 -20.60
CA LYS A 2 -12.17 18.97 -21.76
C LYS A 2 -10.83 19.46 -22.36
N ASN A 3 -9.71 19.20 -21.76
CA ASN A 3 -8.38 19.70 -22.13
C ASN A 3 -7.28 18.63 -22.08
N ALA A 4 -7.63 17.35 -22.27
CA ALA A 4 -6.59 16.32 -22.44
C ALA A 4 -5.82 16.62 -23.75
N PRO A 5 -4.49 16.51 -23.73
CA PRO A 5 -3.70 16.63 -24.97
C PRO A 5 -4.11 15.51 -25.93
N ASP A 6 -4.14 15.84 -27.22
CA ASP A 6 -4.29 14.81 -28.26
C ASP A 6 -2.94 14.08 -28.40
N SER A 7 -2.87 12.89 -27.83
CA SER A 7 -1.66 12.09 -27.80
C SER A 7 -1.99 10.66 -28.19
N PRO A 8 -1.26 10.10 -29.18
CA PRO A 8 -1.43 8.68 -29.53
C PRO A 8 -1.23 7.74 -28.33
N GLN A 9 -0.30 8.07 -27.42
CA GLN A 9 -0.03 7.28 -26.22
C GLN A 9 -1.24 7.30 -25.27
N LEU A 10 -1.93 8.43 -25.09
CA LEU A 10 -3.16 8.48 -24.29
C LEU A 10 -4.26 7.60 -24.88
N GLN A 11 -4.35 7.51 -26.20
CA GLN A 11 -5.33 6.65 -26.87
C GLN A 11 -5.02 5.15 -26.69
N MET A 12 -3.74 4.80 -26.49
CA MET A 12 -3.29 3.43 -26.20
C MET A 12 -3.44 3.05 -24.74
N LEU A 13 -3.61 4.02 -23.83
CA LEU A 13 -3.67 3.77 -22.39
C LEU A 13 -4.91 2.97 -22.00
N THR A 14 -4.71 1.87 -21.29
CA THR A 14 -5.77 0.96 -20.83
C THR A 14 -5.79 0.86 -19.32
N ILE A 15 -6.90 0.37 -18.76
CA ILE A 15 -7.01 0.03 -17.33
C ILE A 15 -5.89 -0.95 -16.89
N ARG A 16 -5.52 -1.89 -17.77
CA ARG A 16 -4.42 -2.83 -17.50
C ARG A 16 -3.09 -2.10 -17.30
N HIS A 17 -2.77 -1.11 -18.12
CA HIS A 17 -1.54 -0.32 -17.98
C HIS A 17 -1.51 0.45 -16.65
N LEU A 18 -2.65 0.98 -16.20
CA LEU A 18 -2.78 1.61 -14.89
C LEU A 18 -2.52 0.61 -13.76
N LEU A 19 -3.14 -0.58 -13.83
CA LEU A 19 -2.97 -1.63 -12.82
C LEU A 19 -1.54 -2.14 -12.72
N MET A 20 -0.81 -2.20 -13.86
CA MET A 20 0.55 -2.73 -13.94
C MET A 20 1.63 -1.67 -13.70
N MET A 21 1.27 -0.41 -13.40
CA MET A 21 2.24 0.69 -13.29
C MET A 21 3.10 0.84 -14.55
N SER A 22 2.48 0.70 -15.73
CA SER A 22 3.15 0.78 -17.04
C SER A 22 2.46 1.80 -17.95
N THR A 23 2.19 2.99 -17.41
CA THR A 23 1.49 4.05 -18.14
C THR A 23 2.31 4.64 -19.28
N GLY A 24 3.62 4.51 -19.25
CA GLY A 24 4.57 5.12 -20.20
C GLY A 24 4.93 6.57 -19.87
N GLN A 25 4.33 7.18 -18.86
CA GLN A 25 4.64 8.54 -18.43
C GLN A 25 6.04 8.64 -17.81
N GLY A 26 6.70 9.80 -17.99
CA GLY A 26 8.09 9.99 -17.58
C GLY A 26 8.29 10.17 -16.08
N SER A 27 7.30 10.70 -15.39
CA SER A 27 7.37 10.97 -13.96
C SER A 27 6.02 10.79 -13.25
N GLU A 28 6.03 10.92 -11.93
CA GLU A 28 4.85 10.95 -11.08
C GLU A 28 4.14 12.31 -11.25
N PRO A 29 2.89 12.37 -11.71
CA PRO A 29 2.22 13.64 -12.02
C PRO A 29 1.93 14.50 -10.79
N PHE A 30 1.88 13.90 -9.60
CA PHE A 30 1.51 14.61 -8.37
C PHE A 30 2.67 15.27 -7.62
N HIS A 31 3.86 15.30 -8.20
CA HIS A 31 4.97 16.12 -7.71
C HIS A 31 4.82 17.62 -8.02
N GLN A 32 3.87 17.97 -8.89
CA GLN A 32 3.63 19.36 -9.26
C GLN A 32 2.80 20.06 -8.18
N GLU A 33 3.11 21.32 -7.92
CA GLU A 33 2.33 22.16 -7.02
C GLU A 33 0.87 22.25 -7.50
N ASN A 34 -0.08 22.10 -6.58
CA ASN A 34 -1.53 22.10 -6.84
C ASN A 34 -2.05 20.99 -7.79
N ALA A 35 -1.25 19.95 -8.06
CA ALA A 35 -1.68 18.87 -8.93
C ALA A 35 -2.99 18.19 -8.45
N TRP A 36 -3.25 18.20 -7.15
CA TRP A 36 -4.45 17.62 -6.55
C TRP A 36 -5.73 18.44 -6.76
N GLU A 37 -5.63 19.70 -7.14
CA GLU A 37 -6.81 20.54 -7.45
C GLU A 37 -7.50 20.06 -8.74
N ASP A 38 -6.72 19.57 -9.72
CA ASP A 38 -7.20 18.95 -10.94
C ASP A 38 -6.32 17.74 -11.32
N ALA A 39 -6.38 16.72 -10.46
CA ALA A 39 -5.53 15.54 -10.54
C ALA A 39 -5.69 14.74 -11.84
N ILE A 40 -6.91 14.73 -12.43
CA ILE A 40 -7.16 14.12 -13.74
C ILE A 40 -6.34 14.83 -14.81
N SER A 41 -6.43 16.16 -14.86
CA SER A 41 -5.67 16.94 -15.87
C SER A 41 -4.17 16.88 -15.65
N ALA A 42 -3.70 16.86 -14.40
CA ALA A 42 -2.28 16.68 -14.09
C ALA A 42 -1.77 15.34 -14.65
N PHE A 43 -2.50 14.25 -14.39
CA PHE A 43 -2.16 12.95 -14.95
C PHE A 43 -2.17 12.93 -16.49
N LEU A 44 -3.19 13.47 -17.12
CA LEU A 44 -3.35 13.43 -18.58
C LEU A 44 -2.35 14.32 -19.33
N ARG A 45 -1.77 15.32 -18.66
CA ARG A 45 -0.76 16.23 -19.24
C ARG A 45 0.68 15.76 -19.02
N GLU A 46 0.89 14.78 -18.13
CA GLU A 46 2.23 14.26 -17.87
C GLU A 46 2.84 13.69 -19.15
N PRO A 47 4.04 14.13 -19.57
CA PRO A 47 4.68 13.66 -20.80
C PRO A 47 4.99 12.16 -20.78
N PHE A 48 4.84 11.53 -21.93
CA PHE A 48 5.22 10.14 -22.13
C PHE A 48 6.71 10.03 -22.46
N ALA A 49 7.39 9.12 -21.75
CA ALA A 49 8.77 8.72 -22.05
C ALA A 49 8.82 7.42 -22.86
N ASP A 50 7.83 6.55 -22.67
CA ASP A 50 7.73 5.24 -23.31
C ASP A 50 6.30 5.03 -23.85
N ALA A 51 6.08 3.97 -24.62
CA ALA A 51 4.74 3.55 -24.96
C ALA A 51 4.06 2.87 -23.74
N PRO A 52 2.73 3.04 -23.55
CA PRO A 52 2.01 2.34 -22.50
C PRO A 52 2.18 0.82 -22.60
N GLY A 53 2.55 0.18 -21.50
CA GLY A 53 2.77 -1.24 -21.40
C GLY A 53 4.21 -1.70 -21.55
N GLU A 54 5.13 -0.86 -22.00
CA GLU A 54 6.53 -1.23 -22.25
C GLU A 54 7.39 -1.25 -20.98
N THR A 55 7.30 -0.21 -20.15
CA THR A 55 8.21 -0.01 -19.03
C THR A 55 7.42 0.12 -17.72
N PHE A 56 7.86 -0.59 -16.69
CA PHE A 56 7.39 -0.37 -15.33
C PHE A 56 7.92 0.97 -14.78
N ARG A 57 7.01 1.81 -14.32
CA ARG A 57 7.35 3.02 -13.58
C ARG A 57 6.25 3.27 -12.56
N TYR A 58 6.61 3.12 -11.27
CA TYR A 58 5.64 3.32 -10.20
C TYR A 58 5.02 4.71 -10.28
N ASN A 59 3.70 4.78 -10.26
CA ASN A 59 2.96 6.00 -10.53
C ASN A 59 1.65 6.02 -9.73
N THR A 60 1.60 6.84 -8.69
CA THR A 60 0.41 7.01 -7.83
C THR A 60 -0.79 7.53 -8.62
N GLY A 61 -0.53 8.38 -9.62
CA GLY A 61 -1.55 8.87 -10.53
C GLY A 61 -2.25 7.78 -11.31
N ALA A 62 -1.55 6.69 -11.65
CA ALA A 62 -2.17 5.53 -12.29
C ALA A 62 -3.27 4.92 -11.42
N THR A 63 -3.01 4.76 -10.13
CA THR A 63 -4.03 4.21 -9.20
C THR A 63 -5.16 5.21 -8.96
N TYR A 64 -4.85 6.51 -8.84
CA TYR A 64 -5.89 7.54 -8.77
C TYR A 64 -6.82 7.52 -10.00
N MET A 65 -6.27 7.33 -11.21
CA MET A 65 -7.09 7.26 -12.44
C MET A 65 -8.05 6.06 -12.47
N LEU A 66 -7.75 4.97 -11.75
CA LEU A 66 -8.71 3.87 -11.56
C LEU A 66 -9.93 4.34 -10.75
N SER A 67 -9.70 5.08 -9.66
CA SER A 67 -10.77 5.69 -8.86
C SER A 67 -11.59 6.69 -9.67
N ALA A 68 -10.92 7.55 -10.44
CA ALA A 68 -11.56 8.55 -11.29
C ALA A 68 -12.43 7.92 -12.39
N ALA A 69 -11.95 6.82 -12.98
CA ALA A 69 -12.71 6.08 -14.02
C ALA A 69 -14.00 5.46 -13.46
N LEU A 70 -13.97 4.95 -12.21
CA LEU A 70 -15.15 4.46 -11.51
C LEU A 70 -16.12 5.61 -11.20
N LYS A 71 -15.61 6.72 -10.68
CA LYS A 71 -16.43 7.91 -10.38
C LYS A 71 -17.15 8.46 -11.60
N GLN A 72 -16.50 8.48 -12.77
CA GLN A 72 -17.13 8.87 -14.03
C GLN A 72 -18.29 7.96 -14.44
N ARG A 73 -18.31 6.73 -13.97
CA ARG A 73 -19.40 5.76 -14.19
C ARG A 73 -20.47 5.79 -13.10
N GLY A 74 -20.41 6.78 -12.21
CA GLY A 74 -21.33 6.91 -11.08
C GLY A 74 -21.05 5.93 -9.93
N ILE A 75 -19.88 5.29 -9.91
CA ILE A 75 -19.49 4.35 -8.87
C ILE A 75 -18.56 5.08 -7.88
N ASP A 76 -18.99 5.19 -6.62
CA ASP A 76 -18.11 5.62 -5.53
C ASP A 76 -17.29 4.41 -5.06
N LEU A 77 -15.96 4.53 -5.14
CA LEU A 77 -15.05 3.41 -4.85
C LEU A 77 -15.17 2.93 -3.40
N GLU A 78 -15.23 3.86 -2.45
CA GLU A 78 -15.30 3.50 -1.01
C GLU A 78 -16.63 2.82 -0.68
N GLU A 79 -17.75 3.35 -1.18
CA GLU A 79 -19.07 2.74 -1.01
C GLU A 79 -19.14 1.35 -1.66
N TYR A 80 -18.63 1.24 -2.89
CA TYR A 80 -18.60 -0.03 -3.60
C TYR A 80 -17.79 -1.09 -2.86
N LEU A 81 -16.58 -0.73 -2.39
CA LEU A 81 -15.74 -1.65 -1.61
C LEU A 81 -16.38 -2.00 -0.28
N ARG A 82 -16.96 -1.03 0.42
CA ARG A 82 -17.67 -1.28 1.67
C ARG A 82 -18.73 -2.36 1.48
N ASP A 83 -19.57 -2.21 0.47
CA ASP A 83 -20.73 -3.09 0.29
C ASP A 83 -20.34 -4.46 -0.27
N LYS A 84 -19.35 -4.52 -1.17
CA LYS A 84 -18.98 -5.75 -1.88
C LYS A 84 -17.85 -6.54 -1.23
N LEU A 85 -17.04 -5.90 -0.41
CA LEU A 85 -15.83 -6.52 0.14
C LEU A 85 -15.73 -6.34 1.66
N LEU A 86 -15.71 -5.10 2.15
CA LEU A 86 -15.36 -4.83 3.53
C LEU A 86 -16.41 -5.34 4.51
N THR A 87 -17.70 -5.05 4.27
CA THR A 87 -18.80 -5.53 5.11
C THR A 87 -18.89 -7.06 5.15
N PRO A 88 -18.83 -7.80 4.02
CA PRO A 88 -18.76 -9.26 4.04
C PRO A 88 -17.57 -9.83 4.82
N MET A 89 -16.47 -9.10 4.89
CA MET A 89 -15.26 -9.48 5.64
C MET A 89 -15.27 -9.03 7.11
N GLY A 90 -16.34 -8.35 7.54
CA GLY A 90 -16.42 -7.78 8.89
C GLY A 90 -15.42 -6.67 9.14
N ILE A 91 -15.04 -5.92 8.10
CA ILE A 91 -14.15 -4.76 8.15
C ILE A 91 -14.99 -3.51 8.27
N THR A 92 -14.78 -2.74 9.33
CA THR A 92 -15.55 -1.53 9.64
C THR A 92 -14.63 -0.39 10.08
N GLY A 93 -15.16 0.83 10.19
CA GLY A 93 -14.37 1.98 10.66
C GLY A 93 -13.30 2.46 9.68
N THR A 94 -13.42 2.08 8.42
CA THR A 94 -12.48 2.51 7.37
C THR A 94 -12.71 3.95 6.96
N ARG A 95 -11.64 4.61 6.50
CA ARG A 95 -11.68 5.96 5.96
C ARG A 95 -10.73 6.06 4.78
N TRP A 96 -11.19 6.70 3.70
CA TRP A 96 -10.35 7.02 2.56
C TRP A 96 -10.25 8.53 2.34
N ILE A 97 -9.04 9.02 2.10
CA ILE A 97 -8.82 10.42 1.71
C ILE A 97 -9.39 10.64 0.30
N ARG A 98 -9.99 11.80 0.11
CA ARG A 98 -10.57 12.21 -1.18
C ARG A 98 -9.92 13.51 -1.66
N ASP A 99 -9.88 13.67 -2.97
CA ASP A 99 -9.51 14.93 -3.59
C ASP A 99 -10.63 15.99 -3.43
N PRO A 100 -10.42 17.25 -3.84
CA PRO A 100 -11.45 18.28 -3.79
C PRO A 100 -12.72 17.97 -4.58
N ASN A 101 -12.65 17.05 -5.55
CA ASN A 101 -13.80 16.62 -6.37
C ASN A 101 -14.54 15.41 -5.77
N GLY A 102 -14.15 14.96 -4.59
CA GLY A 102 -14.75 13.83 -3.88
C GLY A 102 -14.37 12.46 -4.46
N ILE A 103 -13.27 12.37 -5.19
CA ILE A 103 -12.73 11.11 -5.72
C ILE A 103 -11.74 10.54 -4.70
N CYS A 104 -11.86 9.25 -4.35
CA CYS A 104 -10.86 8.58 -3.50
C CYS A 104 -9.48 8.65 -4.14
N THR A 105 -8.44 8.96 -3.36
CA THR A 105 -7.05 9.09 -3.86
C THR A 105 -6.52 7.81 -4.50
N GLY A 106 -7.11 6.67 -4.18
CA GLY A 106 -6.79 5.37 -4.77
C GLY A 106 -5.47 4.79 -4.28
N GLY A 107 -4.37 5.47 -4.57
CA GLY A 107 -3.01 5.01 -4.28
C GLY A 107 -2.54 5.20 -2.84
N PHE A 108 -3.27 5.94 -2.00
CA PHE A 108 -2.92 6.20 -0.61
C PHE A 108 -4.13 6.66 0.22
N GLY A 109 -3.93 6.84 1.52
CA GLY A 109 -4.91 7.47 2.40
C GLY A 109 -6.10 6.59 2.76
N PHE A 110 -6.03 5.27 2.54
CA PHE A 110 -7.00 4.31 3.03
C PHE A 110 -6.55 3.78 4.40
N SER A 111 -7.33 4.04 5.43
CA SER A 111 -7.02 3.64 6.81
C SER A 111 -7.72 2.34 7.17
N LEU A 112 -6.94 1.37 7.64
CA LEU A 112 -7.37 0.04 8.07
C LEU A 112 -6.64 -0.35 9.37
N HIS A 113 -7.25 -1.19 10.17
CA HIS A 113 -6.53 -1.89 11.25
C HIS A 113 -5.60 -2.96 10.67
N PRO A 114 -4.44 -3.26 11.32
CA PRO A 114 -3.54 -4.31 10.85
C PRO A 114 -4.20 -5.67 10.66
N GLU A 115 -5.13 -6.03 11.54
CA GLU A 115 -5.91 -7.27 11.45
C GLU A 115 -6.81 -7.29 10.20
N ASP A 116 -7.33 -6.13 9.79
CA ASP A 116 -8.13 -6.03 8.57
C ASP A 116 -7.27 -6.12 7.32
N ILE A 117 -6.04 -5.60 7.37
CA ILE A 117 -5.05 -5.82 6.30
C ILE A 117 -4.72 -7.32 6.19
N ALA A 118 -4.58 -8.02 7.32
CA ALA A 118 -4.37 -9.47 7.32
C ALA A 118 -5.55 -10.23 6.69
N LYS A 119 -6.80 -9.82 6.95
CA LYS A 119 -7.97 -10.39 6.27
C LYS A 119 -7.89 -10.26 4.74
N LEU A 120 -7.44 -9.09 4.24
CA LEU A 120 -7.23 -8.90 2.80
C LEU A 120 -6.11 -9.81 2.27
N GLY A 121 -5.03 -10.02 3.03
CA GLY A 121 -4.00 -11.01 2.71
C GLY A 121 -4.56 -12.43 2.62
N ILE A 122 -5.38 -12.84 3.59
CA ILE A 122 -6.08 -14.15 3.59
C ILE A 122 -6.98 -14.28 2.36
N LEU A 123 -7.73 -13.25 2.01
CA LEU A 123 -8.58 -13.25 0.82
C LEU A 123 -7.77 -13.54 -0.45
N LEU A 124 -6.62 -12.89 -0.61
CA LEU A 124 -5.73 -13.13 -1.75
C LEU A 124 -5.14 -14.55 -1.72
N MET A 125 -4.70 -15.02 -0.56
CA MET A 125 -4.17 -16.37 -0.38
C MET A 125 -5.21 -17.44 -0.69
N GLN A 126 -6.47 -17.20 -0.35
CA GLN A 126 -7.61 -18.10 -0.63
C GLN A 126 -8.24 -17.84 -2.01
N SER A 127 -7.48 -17.28 -2.96
CA SER A 127 -7.95 -17.03 -4.33
C SER A 127 -9.28 -16.26 -4.40
N GLY A 128 -9.45 -15.28 -3.52
CA GLY A 128 -10.63 -14.41 -3.48
C GLY A 128 -11.82 -14.97 -2.73
N ARG A 129 -11.66 -16.08 -1.99
CA ARG A 129 -12.69 -16.67 -1.13
C ARG A 129 -12.58 -16.14 0.30
N TRP A 130 -13.73 -15.91 0.91
CA TRP A 130 -13.85 -15.55 2.32
C TRP A 130 -15.03 -16.29 2.94
N ASN A 131 -14.78 -17.05 3.99
CA ASN A 131 -15.81 -17.86 4.67
C ASN A 131 -16.67 -18.70 3.69
N GLY A 132 -16.04 -19.30 2.69
CA GLY A 132 -16.70 -20.12 1.68
C GLY A 132 -17.34 -19.35 0.53
N GLN A 133 -17.47 -18.02 0.61
CA GLN A 133 -18.02 -17.16 -0.44
C GLN A 133 -16.92 -16.61 -1.34
N GLN A 134 -17.15 -16.63 -2.65
CA GLN A 134 -16.26 -15.99 -3.63
C GLN A 134 -16.57 -14.49 -3.68
N LEU A 135 -15.73 -13.66 -3.06
CA LEU A 135 -15.87 -12.19 -3.06
C LEU A 135 -15.15 -11.53 -4.24
N VAL A 136 -13.97 -12.07 -4.61
CA VAL A 136 -13.20 -11.62 -5.78
C VAL A 136 -13.03 -12.82 -6.71
N PRO A 137 -13.27 -12.69 -8.02
CA PRO A 137 -13.12 -13.81 -8.95
C PRO A 137 -11.71 -14.44 -8.87
N GLU A 138 -11.63 -15.76 -8.78
CA GLU A 138 -10.37 -16.51 -8.68
C GLU A 138 -9.39 -16.15 -9.80
N TRP A 139 -9.90 -16.10 -11.05
CA TRP A 139 -9.08 -15.74 -12.20
C TRP A 139 -8.43 -14.37 -12.05
N TYR A 140 -9.13 -13.40 -11.43
CA TYR A 140 -8.60 -12.05 -11.23
C TYR A 140 -7.50 -12.05 -10.16
N VAL A 141 -7.70 -12.76 -9.04
CA VAL A 141 -6.67 -12.87 -7.99
C VAL A 141 -5.41 -13.48 -8.57
N ARG A 142 -5.54 -14.59 -9.34
CA ARG A 142 -4.41 -15.22 -10.02
C ARG A 142 -3.69 -14.24 -10.96
N GLU A 143 -4.42 -13.48 -11.76
CA GLU A 143 -3.83 -12.49 -12.65
C GLU A 143 -3.18 -11.33 -11.86
N ALA A 144 -3.82 -10.84 -10.78
CA ALA A 144 -3.32 -9.73 -9.99
C ALA A 144 -2.04 -10.10 -9.23
N THR A 145 -1.94 -11.32 -8.73
CA THR A 145 -0.81 -11.76 -7.89
C THR A 145 0.34 -12.38 -8.68
N ARG A 146 0.23 -12.58 -9.99
CA ARG A 146 1.36 -13.04 -10.80
C ARG A 146 2.14 -11.87 -11.42
N ARG A 147 3.37 -12.12 -11.81
CA ARG A 147 4.19 -11.15 -12.56
C ARG A 147 3.53 -10.83 -13.90
N GLN A 148 3.14 -9.56 -14.09
CA GLN A 148 2.62 -9.02 -15.35
C GLN A 148 3.68 -8.25 -16.12
N ILE A 149 4.60 -7.57 -15.39
CA ILE A 149 5.69 -6.78 -15.98
C ILE A 149 6.94 -6.92 -15.12
N GLY A 150 8.12 -6.84 -15.76
CA GLY A 150 9.40 -6.75 -15.07
C GLY A 150 9.63 -5.34 -14.52
N ASN A 151 10.34 -5.23 -13.40
CA ASN A 151 10.67 -3.96 -12.76
C ASN A 151 12.12 -3.86 -12.29
N GLY A 152 13.00 -4.71 -12.84
CA GLY A 152 14.44 -4.78 -12.56
C GLY A 152 14.97 -6.19 -12.72
N ASP A 153 16.31 -6.32 -12.57
CA ASP A 153 17.05 -7.57 -12.81
C ASP A 153 17.86 -8.03 -11.59
N ASP A 154 17.79 -7.33 -10.45
CA ASP A 154 18.49 -7.75 -9.23
C ASP A 154 17.71 -8.87 -8.51
N PRO A 155 18.23 -10.12 -8.51
CA PRO A 155 17.54 -11.25 -7.87
C PRO A 155 17.47 -11.15 -6.36
N ASN A 156 18.27 -10.26 -5.74
CA ASN A 156 18.30 -10.06 -4.29
C ASN A 156 17.42 -8.89 -3.83
N SER A 157 16.81 -8.18 -4.76
CA SER A 157 15.94 -7.04 -4.45
C SER A 157 14.46 -7.43 -4.57
N ASP A 158 13.70 -7.23 -3.50
CA ASP A 158 12.23 -7.39 -3.53
C ASP A 158 11.51 -6.32 -4.35
N TRP A 159 12.24 -5.31 -4.84
CA TRP A 159 11.71 -4.29 -5.76
C TRP A 159 12.00 -4.61 -7.22
N ALA A 160 12.67 -5.73 -7.51
CA ALA A 160 13.06 -6.16 -8.86
C ALA A 160 12.50 -7.53 -9.26
N GLN A 161 11.58 -8.11 -8.47
CA GLN A 161 11.00 -9.43 -8.78
C GLN A 161 9.85 -9.37 -9.77
N GLY A 162 9.38 -8.16 -10.10
CA GLY A 162 8.26 -7.91 -10.99
C GLY A 162 7.04 -7.33 -10.28
N TYR A 163 6.02 -7.00 -11.07
CA TYR A 163 4.79 -6.37 -10.59
C TYR A 163 3.56 -7.02 -11.24
N GLY A 164 2.51 -7.20 -10.46
CA GLY A 164 1.22 -7.69 -10.90
C GLY A 164 0.21 -6.55 -11.11
N TYR A 165 -1.05 -6.75 -10.71
CA TYR A 165 -2.05 -5.69 -10.67
C TYR A 165 -2.08 -5.06 -9.28
N GLN A 166 -1.36 -3.97 -9.07
CA GLN A 166 -1.17 -3.26 -7.79
C GLN A 166 -0.49 -4.13 -6.71
N ILE A 167 0.22 -5.19 -7.10
CA ILE A 167 0.86 -6.17 -6.24
C ILE A 167 2.31 -6.35 -6.65
N TRP A 168 3.23 -6.15 -5.70
CA TRP A 168 4.65 -6.41 -5.88
C TRP A 168 4.94 -7.91 -5.79
N GLN A 169 5.77 -8.42 -6.70
CA GLN A 169 6.38 -9.72 -6.52
C GLN A 169 7.53 -9.63 -5.52
N CYS A 170 7.77 -10.72 -4.80
CA CYS A 170 8.83 -10.82 -3.80
C CYS A 170 9.75 -12.00 -4.12
N ARG A 171 10.91 -12.00 -3.47
CA ARG A 171 11.74 -13.20 -3.39
C ARG A 171 10.97 -14.35 -2.75
N HIS A 172 11.47 -15.56 -2.89
CA HIS A 172 10.93 -16.79 -2.29
C HIS A 172 9.50 -17.15 -2.73
N GLY A 173 8.98 -16.55 -3.81
CA GLY A 173 7.63 -16.82 -4.30
C GLY A 173 6.49 -16.15 -3.55
N ALA A 174 6.82 -15.20 -2.67
CA ALA A 174 5.84 -14.34 -2.02
C ALA A 174 5.37 -13.20 -2.95
N PHE A 175 4.27 -12.58 -2.59
CA PHE A 175 3.82 -11.30 -3.15
C PHE A 175 3.31 -10.39 -2.04
N ARG A 176 3.25 -9.08 -2.31
CA ARG A 176 2.85 -8.12 -1.27
C ARG A 176 2.10 -6.91 -1.80
N ALA A 177 1.22 -6.38 -0.96
CA ALA A 177 0.88 -4.96 -0.95
C ALA A 177 1.95 -4.22 -0.13
N ALA A 178 2.38 -3.05 -0.60
CA ALA A 178 3.42 -2.27 0.05
C ALA A 178 3.03 -0.80 0.10
N GLY A 179 3.03 -0.24 1.30
CA GLY A 179 2.90 1.18 1.56
C GLY A 179 4.22 1.77 2.06
N MET A 180 4.30 3.09 2.00
CA MET A 180 5.48 3.85 2.40
C MET A 180 5.87 3.53 3.85
N TYR A 181 7.17 3.52 4.14
CA TYR A 181 7.75 3.30 5.47
C TYR A 181 7.52 1.92 6.10
N GLY A 182 7.21 0.88 5.30
CA GLY A 182 7.09 -0.49 5.80
C GLY A 182 5.70 -0.87 6.27
N GLN A 183 4.67 -0.27 5.69
CA GLN A 183 3.31 -0.75 5.79
C GLN A 183 3.13 -1.89 4.80
N LEU A 184 3.34 -3.13 5.23
CA LEU A 184 3.40 -4.29 4.35
C LEU A 184 2.29 -5.29 4.66
N CYS A 185 1.79 -5.92 3.62
CA CYS A 185 1.04 -7.16 3.69
C CYS A 185 1.70 -8.15 2.74
N VAL A 186 2.55 -9.02 3.27
CA VAL A 186 3.28 -10.05 2.52
C VAL A 186 2.53 -11.36 2.63
N VAL A 187 2.25 -11.98 1.49
CA VAL A 187 1.55 -13.27 1.41
C VAL A 187 2.52 -14.28 0.80
N HIS A 188 2.74 -15.39 1.49
CA HIS A 188 3.57 -16.49 1.02
C HIS A 188 2.74 -17.79 0.95
N PRO A 189 2.19 -18.12 -0.24
CA PRO A 189 1.26 -19.23 -0.38
C PRO A 189 1.87 -20.60 -0.06
N ALA A 190 3.17 -20.80 -0.32
CA ALA A 190 3.80 -22.11 -0.12
C ALA A 190 3.90 -22.53 1.35
N THR A 191 3.92 -21.58 2.29
CA THR A 191 3.94 -21.85 3.74
C THR A 191 2.64 -21.43 4.44
N ASP A 192 1.64 -21.00 3.68
CA ASP A 192 0.36 -20.52 4.24
C ASP A 192 0.55 -19.39 5.28
N THR A 193 1.55 -18.51 5.06
CA THR A 193 1.88 -17.43 5.98
C THR A 193 1.57 -16.05 5.42
N ILE A 194 1.16 -15.16 6.31
CA ILE A 194 0.94 -13.74 6.03
C ILE A 194 1.67 -12.91 7.07
N LEU A 195 2.48 -11.97 6.59
CA LEU A 195 3.07 -10.93 7.43
C LEU A 195 2.34 -9.61 7.21
N VAL A 196 1.87 -8.99 8.28
CA VAL A 196 1.41 -7.60 8.25
C VAL A 196 2.30 -6.76 9.17
N THR A 197 2.78 -5.64 8.64
CA THR A 197 3.57 -4.69 9.42
C THR A 197 3.04 -3.27 9.27
N ASN A 198 3.14 -2.52 10.35
CA ASN A 198 2.86 -1.09 10.40
C ASN A 198 4.09 -0.41 11.01
N CYS A 199 5.08 -0.12 10.16
CA CYS A 199 6.35 0.47 10.56
C CYS A 199 6.43 1.95 10.18
N LEU A 200 7.42 2.63 10.74
CA LEU A 200 7.89 3.94 10.27
C LEU A 200 9.40 3.82 10.03
N THR A 201 9.79 3.12 8.96
CA THR A 201 11.19 2.89 8.61
C THR A 201 11.47 3.13 7.14
N GLN A 202 12.62 3.69 6.83
CA GLN A 202 13.11 3.77 5.46
C GLN A 202 13.76 2.44 5.01
N ASN A 203 14.20 1.61 5.96
CA ASN A 203 14.77 0.30 5.68
C ASN A 203 13.68 -0.79 5.53
N MET A 204 12.81 -0.63 4.54
CA MET A 204 11.74 -1.61 4.27
C MET A 204 12.30 -2.98 3.85
N GLY A 205 13.48 -3.00 3.18
CA GLY A 205 14.18 -4.23 2.84
C GLY A 205 14.62 -5.01 4.07
N GLY A 206 15.03 -4.33 5.12
CA GLY A 206 15.38 -4.96 6.40
C GLY A 206 14.19 -5.64 7.07
N VAL A 207 12.98 -5.08 6.94
CA VAL A 207 11.75 -5.71 7.44
C VAL A 207 11.47 -7.03 6.70
N LEU A 208 11.61 -7.02 5.37
CA LEU A 208 11.42 -8.23 4.55
C LEU A 208 12.49 -9.28 4.86
N ASN A 209 13.76 -8.88 4.97
CA ASN A 209 14.84 -9.79 5.31
C ASN A 209 14.62 -10.43 6.69
N ALA A 210 14.23 -9.65 7.69
CA ALA A 210 13.93 -10.20 9.01
C ALA A 210 12.78 -11.23 8.95
N TYR A 211 11.75 -10.98 8.15
CA TYR A 211 10.68 -11.96 7.92
C TYR A 211 11.21 -13.23 7.26
N TYR A 212 12.04 -13.10 6.23
CA TYR A 212 12.58 -14.27 5.54
C TYR A 212 13.50 -15.07 6.44
N ASP A 213 14.44 -14.41 7.11
CA ASP A 213 15.47 -15.09 7.91
C ASP A 213 14.94 -15.68 9.22
N GLU A 214 14.02 -14.96 9.88
CA GLU A 214 13.56 -15.34 11.22
C GLU A 214 12.24 -16.13 11.22
N VAL A 215 11.45 -16.05 10.16
CA VAL A 215 10.16 -16.74 10.08
C VAL A 215 10.15 -17.73 8.92
N LEU A 216 10.27 -17.25 7.68
CA LEU A 216 10.04 -18.06 6.50
C LEU A 216 11.04 -19.21 6.34
N MET A 217 12.35 -18.92 6.54
CA MET A 217 13.43 -19.93 6.40
C MET A 217 13.51 -20.87 7.59
N LYS A 218 12.84 -20.57 8.70
CA LYS A 218 12.72 -21.42 9.88
C LYS A 218 11.38 -22.15 9.95
N TYR A 219 10.52 -21.95 8.95
CA TYR A 219 9.23 -22.59 8.89
C TYR A 219 9.41 -24.09 8.65
N GLU A 220 8.84 -24.90 9.53
CA GLU A 220 8.77 -26.35 9.40
C GLU A 220 7.37 -26.74 8.92
N SER A 221 7.28 -27.56 7.88
CA SER A 221 6.00 -27.94 7.27
C SER A 221 5.19 -28.92 8.11
N ASP A 222 5.86 -29.61 9.06
CA ASP A 222 5.22 -30.58 9.92
C ASP A 222 4.60 -29.90 11.13
N ALA A 223 3.43 -30.35 11.54
CA ALA A 223 2.77 -29.84 12.73
C ALA A 223 3.68 -30.09 13.94
N VAL A 224 4.16 -29.01 14.53
CA VAL A 224 4.89 -29.07 15.80
C VAL A 224 3.92 -29.55 16.89
N ALA A 225 4.37 -30.48 17.73
CA ALA A 225 3.59 -30.93 18.85
C ALA A 225 3.19 -29.73 19.73
N ASP A 226 1.93 -29.66 20.13
CA ASP A 226 1.48 -28.59 21.03
C ASP A 226 2.20 -28.73 22.37
N GLU A 227 2.99 -27.72 22.74
CA GLU A 227 3.60 -27.58 24.04
C GLU A 227 2.85 -26.52 24.84
N PRO A 228 1.87 -26.92 25.67
CA PRO A 228 0.96 -25.98 26.31
C PRO A 228 1.67 -24.89 27.13
N GLU A 229 2.80 -25.22 27.76
CA GLU A 229 3.58 -24.25 28.53
C GLU A 229 4.23 -23.20 27.63
N VAL A 230 4.81 -23.61 26.49
CA VAL A 230 5.43 -22.70 25.50
C VAL A 230 4.35 -21.84 24.85
N THR A 231 3.21 -22.42 24.53
CA THR A 231 2.06 -21.70 23.96
C THR A 231 1.55 -20.63 24.93
N GLU A 232 1.47 -20.94 26.24
CA GLU A 232 1.06 -19.96 27.24
C GLU A 232 2.12 -18.86 27.43
N GLN A 233 3.41 -19.19 27.44
CA GLN A 233 4.48 -18.19 27.49
C GLN A 233 4.42 -17.25 26.27
N LEU A 234 4.19 -17.80 25.07
CA LEU A 234 4.02 -17.00 23.86
C LEU A 234 2.81 -16.07 23.97
N ARG A 235 1.68 -16.57 24.46
CA ARG A 235 0.46 -15.77 24.65
C ARG A 235 0.71 -14.62 25.62
N GLN A 236 1.36 -14.88 26.74
CA GLN A 236 1.71 -13.85 27.72
C GLN A 236 2.66 -12.81 27.15
N LYS A 237 3.69 -13.26 26.41
CA LYS A 237 4.63 -12.37 25.74
C LYS A 237 3.94 -11.49 24.73
N THR A 238 3.10 -12.05 23.85
CA THR A 238 2.41 -11.29 22.80
C THR A 238 1.37 -10.33 23.38
N ALA A 239 0.66 -10.71 24.44
CA ALA A 239 -0.29 -9.82 25.12
C ALA A 239 0.36 -8.60 25.78
N ASN A 240 1.64 -8.71 26.12
CA ASN A 240 2.42 -7.66 26.79
C ASN A 240 3.40 -6.97 25.85
N LEU A 241 3.44 -7.33 24.57
CA LEU A 241 4.30 -6.65 23.60
C LEU A 241 3.91 -5.18 23.50
N ARG A 242 4.87 -4.32 23.86
CA ARG A 242 4.78 -2.87 23.73
C ARG A 242 6.06 -2.38 23.09
N TYR A 243 5.94 -1.40 22.22
CA TYR A 243 7.09 -0.61 21.84
C TYR A 243 7.36 0.38 22.97
N GLU A 244 8.30 0.05 23.84
CA GLU A 244 8.85 1.00 24.80
C GLU A 244 9.84 1.88 24.04
N ARG A 245 9.40 3.09 23.73
CA ARG A 245 10.31 4.11 23.23
C ARG A 245 11.11 4.60 24.43
N ASP A 246 12.43 4.47 24.39
CA ASP A 246 13.32 5.25 25.24
C ASP A 246 13.13 6.73 24.87
N LEU A 247 12.10 7.35 25.42
CA LEU A 247 12.00 8.80 25.38
C LEU A 247 13.13 9.33 26.28
N PRO A 248 13.89 10.31 25.83
CA PRO A 248 14.78 11.02 26.74
C PRO A 248 13.97 11.43 27.96
N GLU A 249 14.54 11.29 29.15
CA GLU A 249 13.88 11.76 30.37
C GLU A 249 13.42 13.19 30.12
N ASP A 250 12.16 13.45 30.46
CA ASP A 250 11.60 14.80 30.39
C ASP A 250 12.43 15.67 31.34
N ASP A 251 13.33 16.47 30.79
CA ASP A 251 14.19 17.39 31.53
C ASP A 251 13.45 18.66 31.92
N GLY A 252 12.14 18.73 31.67
CA GLY A 252 11.30 19.89 31.94
C GLY A 252 11.55 21.06 30.99
N SER A 253 12.32 20.84 29.92
CA SER A 253 12.53 21.88 28.90
C SER A 253 11.23 22.16 28.16
N PRO A 254 10.89 23.42 27.92
CA PRO A 254 9.70 23.75 27.15
C PRO A 254 9.82 23.18 25.74
N ILE A 255 8.78 22.47 25.30
CA ILE A 255 8.69 21.99 23.93
C ILE A 255 8.80 23.20 22.99
N PRO A 256 9.70 23.20 22.02
CA PRO A 256 9.82 24.29 21.06
C PRO A 256 8.47 24.55 20.38
N PRO A 257 8.06 25.80 20.17
CA PRO A 257 6.76 26.13 19.58
C PRO A 257 6.61 25.62 18.13
N GLU A 258 7.72 25.28 17.47
CA GLU A 258 7.73 24.66 16.15
C GLU A 258 8.55 23.39 16.18
N TYR A 259 7.94 22.28 15.81
CA TYR A 259 8.62 21.01 15.59
C TYR A 259 8.73 20.79 14.08
N LEU A 260 9.92 21.00 13.53
CA LEU A 260 10.24 20.66 12.15
C LEU A 260 10.98 19.31 12.16
N ASN A 261 10.40 18.30 11.53
CA ASN A 261 11.15 17.09 11.23
C ASN A 261 12.06 17.38 10.03
N LEU A 262 13.27 17.87 10.33
CA LEU A 262 14.24 18.32 9.32
C LEU A 262 14.93 17.17 8.55
N ASP A 263 14.78 15.93 9.00
CA ASP A 263 15.49 14.78 8.44
C ASP A 263 14.70 14.04 7.34
N ALA A 264 13.48 14.44 7.07
CA ALA A 264 12.68 13.85 6.01
C ALA A 264 12.55 14.81 4.82
N PRO A 265 13.12 14.50 3.66
CA PRO A 265 13.12 15.39 2.50
C PRO A 265 11.72 15.65 1.89
N ASN A 266 10.66 15.08 2.46
CA ASN A 266 9.28 15.20 2.00
C ASN A 266 8.31 15.43 3.16
N VAL A 267 8.66 16.27 4.13
CA VAL A 267 7.72 16.61 5.21
C VAL A 267 6.77 17.70 4.72
N TRP A 268 5.53 17.28 4.56
CA TRP A 268 4.41 18.12 4.14
C TRP A 268 3.63 18.71 5.32
N MET A 269 4.14 18.59 6.54
CA MET A 269 3.42 18.97 7.74
C MET A 269 4.27 19.78 8.71
N ARG A 270 3.79 20.96 9.06
CA ARG A 270 4.32 21.74 10.18
C ARG A 270 3.38 21.56 11.37
N LEU A 271 3.94 21.14 12.51
CA LEU A 271 3.24 21.12 13.80
C LEU A 271 3.65 22.37 14.59
N THR A 272 2.67 23.15 15.00
CA THR A 272 2.89 24.33 15.85
C THR A 272 2.09 24.15 17.13
N LEU A 273 2.74 24.27 18.28
CA LEU A 273 2.09 24.29 19.58
C LEU A 273 1.89 25.75 20.01
N ASP A 274 0.64 26.17 20.21
CA ASP A 274 0.30 27.50 20.73
C ASP A 274 -0.55 27.30 21.99
N GLY A 275 0.07 27.51 23.15
CA GLY A 275 -0.49 27.11 24.44
C GLY A 275 -0.74 25.58 24.47
N ASP A 276 -1.97 25.17 24.77
CA ASP A 276 -2.39 23.77 24.78
C ASP A 276 -2.93 23.30 23.41
N MET A 277 -2.89 24.15 22.38
CA MET A 277 -3.45 23.86 21.07
C MET A 277 -2.38 23.45 20.07
N LEU A 278 -2.42 22.18 19.64
CA LEU A 278 -1.57 21.66 18.58
C LEU A 278 -2.22 21.94 17.20
N THR A 279 -1.58 22.78 16.42
CA THR A 279 -2.02 23.08 15.05
C THR A 279 -1.16 22.35 14.05
N MET A 280 -1.82 21.66 13.10
CA MET A 280 -1.19 20.92 12.01
C MET A 280 -1.45 21.66 10.69
N ARG A 281 -0.40 22.05 9.98
CA ARG A 281 -0.52 22.68 8.66
C ARG A 281 0.31 21.92 7.64
N ASN A 282 -0.25 21.74 6.46
CA ASN A 282 0.53 21.30 5.30
C ASN A 282 1.42 22.48 4.85
N THR A 283 2.70 22.20 4.59
CA THR A 283 3.66 23.19 4.06
C THR A 283 3.78 23.05 2.56
#